data_f86658e3d02958884dda8b9b96d027bf
#
_entry.id   f86658e3d02958884dda8b9b96d027bf
#
_cell.length_a   1.000
_cell.length_b   1.000
_cell.length_c   1.000
_cell.angle_alpha   90.00
_cell.angle_beta   90.00
_cell.angle_gamma   90.00
#
_symmetry.space_group_name_H-M   'P 1'
#
loop_
_entity.id
_entity.type
_entity.pdbx_description
1 polymer ?
#
loop_
_entity_poly.entity_id
_entity_poly.type
_entity_poly.pdbx_seq_one_letter_code
_entity_poly.pdbx_strand_id
1 'polypeptide(L)'
;MLFSVFYLSLFLSVGLLSARRAVPDRSAAVIVPLGCGFGVSLLAVLPALFAVVLGFTLPAAALAAVAAAGIGAALLYRGTRLRGMAKDPDGGALWACLLPVVLITLYLLHTHVLHLVDGAYHTGQSCYGDMPMHLGFIKYIAQSGEFLPRYPLLGGTHRFGYPFLCETVSSVFVVLGADLRTAYLLPVLPAFLSVYGMFWQLARRVTDSAGKACLAFYLFFMGSGLGFAYFLGSADSFAGIFTGFYTTPTNFVEKNIEWVNPIVDLLIPQRATLFGWCVLLPAVYLLWRFCYEGERRLWPWLAALVLPLPLLHTHSALALVLLCLVGGVYTLAQGPRRKTLLPWLGLAAVCGAAWLCQMLPTVLAQS
;
A
#
# COMPACT_ATOMS: atom_id res chain seq x y z
N MET A 1 -4.98 8.71 19.98
CA MET A 1 -5.40 9.21 18.66
C MET A 1 -4.52 10.36 18.14
N LEU A 2 -4.36 11.51 18.84
CA LEU A 2 -3.61 12.66 18.35
C LEU A 2 -2.15 12.31 17.96
N PHE A 3 -1.41 11.60 18.84
CA PHE A 3 -0.05 11.15 18.55
C PHE A 3 0.05 10.29 17.30
N SER A 4 -0.92 9.40 17.08
CA SER A 4 -0.95 8.53 15.90
C SER A 4 -1.14 9.32 14.60
N VAL A 5 -1.99 10.36 14.62
CA VAL A 5 -2.19 11.27 13.48
C VAL A 5 -0.92 12.06 13.19
N PHE A 6 -0.26 12.62 14.21
CA PHE A 6 1.02 13.31 14.03
C PHE A 6 2.11 12.38 13.49
N TYR A 7 2.19 11.16 14.02
CA TYR A 7 3.14 10.15 13.58
C TYR A 7 2.95 9.84 12.08
N LEU A 8 1.72 9.51 11.68
CA LEU A 8 1.41 9.27 10.26
C LEU A 8 1.72 10.48 9.40
N SER A 9 1.33 11.69 9.84
CA SER A 9 1.57 12.93 9.10
C SER A 9 3.06 13.22 8.88
N LEU A 10 3.91 12.89 9.85
CA LEU A 10 5.37 12.97 9.68
C LEU A 10 5.85 12.07 8.53
N PHE A 11 5.48 10.79 8.55
CA PHE A 11 5.89 9.83 7.51
C PHE A 11 5.35 10.21 6.13
N LEU A 12 4.10 10.65 6.04
CA LEU A 12 3.52 11.13 4.79
C LEU A 12 4.20 12.41 4.28
N SER A 13 4.55 13.34 5.16
CA SER A 13 5.29 14.55 4.79
C SER A 13 6.67 14.21 4.21
N VAL A 14 7.39 13.28 4.84
CA VAL A 14 8.68 12.78 4.33
C VAL A 14 8.49 12.05 3.01
N GLY A 15 7.42 11.27 2.87
CA GLY A 15 7.05 10.61 1.62
C GLY A 15 6.79 11.61 0.49
N LEU A 16 6.04 12.68 0.75
CA LEU A 16 5.79 13.75 -0.22
C LEU A 16 7.09 14.46 -0.65
N LEU A 17 7.98 14.75 0.31
CA LEU A 17 9.29 15.32 0.01
C LEU A 17 10.14 14.36 -0.82
N SER A 18 10.10 13.06 -0.52
CA SER A 18 10.81 12.02 -1.27
C SER A 18 10.29 11.93 -2.71
N ALA A 19 8.98 11.89 -2.90
CA ALA A 19 8.35 11.90 -4.23
C ALA A 19 8.72 13.16 -5.01
N ARG A 20 8.66 14.35 -4.38
CA ARG A 20 9.04 15.63 -4.99
C ARG A 20 10.50 15.65 -5.40
N ARG A 21 11.39 15.05 -4.60
CA ARG A 21 12.82 14.97 -4.92
C ARG A 21 13.12 13.99 -6.04
N ALA A 22 12.41 12.86 -6.05
CA ALA A 22 12.55 11.84 -7.11
C ALA A 22 12.06 12.37 -8.46
N VAL A 23 10.90 13.01 -8.50
CA VAL A 23 10.24 13.47 -9.74
C VAL A 23 9.87 14.97 -9.66
N PRO A 24 10.88 15.86 -9.66
CA PRO A 24 10.68 17.29 -9.42
C PRO A 24 9.88 18.00 -10.52
N ASP A 25 9.79 17.40 -11.70
CA ASP A 25 9.07 17.88 -12.87
C ASP A 25 7.56 17.61 -12.85
N ARG A 26 7.07 16.86 -11.84
CA ARG A 26 5.67 16.39 -11.82
C ARG A 26 4.76 17.28 -10.96
N SER A 27 3.46 17.17 -11.28
CA SER A 27 2.37 17.88 -10.62
C SER A 27 1.96 17.22 -9.29
N ALA A 28 1.10 17.87 -8.54
CA ALA A 28 0.47 17.30 -7.34
C ALA A 28 -0.28 16.00 -7.62
N ALA A 29 -0.87 15.87 -8.81
CA ALA A 29 -1.58 14.66 -9.25
C ALA A 29 -0.69 13.40 -9.28
N VAL A 30 0.64 13.57 -9.44
CA VAL A 30 1.61 12.48 -9.34
C VAL A 30 2.25 12.45 -7.95
N ILE A 31 2.67 13.61 -7.43
CA ILE A 31 3.47 13.69 -6.20
C ILE A 31 2.68 13.22 -4.98
N VAL A 32 1.37 13.50 -4.90
CA VAL A 32 0.55 13.10 -3.74
C VAL A 32 0.42 11.57 -3.65
N PRO A 33 -0.08 10.86 -4.66
CA PRO A 33 -0.20 9.41 -4.55
C PRO A 33 1.15 8.68 -4.48
N LEU A 34 2.17 9.15 -5.20
CA LEU A 34 3.54 8.62 -5.09
C LEU A 34 4.13 8.85 -3.69
N GLY A 35 3.89 10.03 -3.11
CA GLY A 35 4.32 10.39 -1.77
C GLY A 35 3.64 9.56 -0.68
N CYS A 36 2.36 9.22 -0.85
CA CYS A 36 1.67 8.27 0.03
C CYS A 36 2.37 6.89 0.00
N GLY A 37 2.74 6.40 -1.17
CA GLY A 37 3.50 5.16 -1.32
C GLY A 37 4.86 5.20 -0.59
N PHE A 38 5.64 6.27 -0.77
CA PHE A 38 6.89 6.47 -0.03
C PHE A 38 6.65 6.58 1.48
N GLY A 39 5.63 7.32 1.90
CA GLY A 39 5.30 7.49 3.32
C GLY A 39 4.94 6.18 4.01
N VAL A 40 4.11 5.36 3.37
CA VAL A 40 3.72 4.03 3.86
C VAL A 40 4.91 3.08 3.86
N SER A 41 5.76 3.11 2.82
CA SER A 41 6.99 2.32 2.78
C SER A 41 7.92 2.67 3.95
N LEU A 42 8.15 3.96 4.22
CA LEU A 42 8.96 4.41 5.35
C LEU A 42 8.33 4.01 6.70
N LEU A 43 7.00 4.09 6.81
CA LEU A 43 6.25 3.67 8.00
C LEU A 43 6.38 2.16 8.25
N ALA A 44 6.51 1.36 7.21
CA ALA A 44 6.77 -0.07 7.35
C ALA A 44 8.24 -0.37 7.72
N VAL A 45 9.21 0.33 7.10
CA VAL A 45 10.64 0.05 7.24
C VAL A 45 11.23 0.57 8.54
N LEU A 46 11.03 1.87 8.87
CA LEU A 46 11.77 2.48 9.96
C LEU A 46 11.43 1.90 11.34
N PRO A 47 10.14 1.72 11.72
CA PRO A 47 9.81 1.05 12.97
C PRO A 47 10.34 -0.38 13.02
N ALA A 48 10.25 -1.13 11.92
CA ALA A 48 10.75 -2.49 11.83
C ALA A 48 12.28 -2.57 12.00
N LEU A 49 13.02 -1.62 11.40
CA LEU A 49 14.48 -1.55 11.53
C LEU A 49 14.92 -1.39 12.98
N PHE A 50 14.28 -0.50 13.73
CA PHE A 50 14.58 -0.32 15.15
C PHE A 50 14.02 -1.47 16.00
N ALA A 51 12.95 -2.10 15.57
CA ALA A 51 12.37 -3.24 16.26
C ALA A 51 13.24 -4.48 16.22
N VAL A 52 14.19 -4.60 15.28
CA VAL A 52 15.18 -5.70 15.27
C VAL A 52 15.93 -5.79 16.62
N VAL A 53 16.23 -4.65 17.23
CA VAL A 53 16.99 -4.58 18.50
C VAL A 53 16.08 -4.31 19.70
N LEU A 54 15.08 -3.44 19.52
CA LEU A 54 14.26 -2.93 20.63
C LEU A 54 12.86 -3.58 20.70
N GLY A 55 12.54 -4.46 19.73
CA GLY A 55 11.19 -4.94 19.55
C GLY A 55 10.24 -3.85 19.06
N PHE A 56 8.98 -4.22 18.78
CA PHE A 56 7.93 -3.26 18.41
C PHE A 56 7.41 -2.50 19.64
N THR A 57 8.23 -1.57 20.13
CA THR A 57 8.03 -0.82 21.36
C THR A 57 7.97 0.68 21.13
N LEU A 58 7.55 1.45 22.15
CA LEU A 58 7.53 2.91 22.08
C LEU A 58 8.91 3.53 21.77
N PRO A 59 10.04 3.07 22.37
CA PRO A 59 11.36 3.55 21.96
C PRO A 59 11.69 3.30 20.49
N ALA A 60 11.35 2.13 19.94
CA ALA A 60 11.55 1.85 18.51
C ALA A 60 10.73 2.80 17.63
N ALA A 61 9.48 3.03 17.99
CA ALA A 61 8.61 3.99 17.29
C ALA A 61 9.15 5.43 17.37
N ALA A 62 9.66 5.85 18.54
CA ALA A 62 10.25 7.17 18.72
C ALA A 62 11.51 7.36 17.87
N LEU A 63 12.43 6.37 17.86
CA LEU A 63 13.61 6.40 17.00
C LEU A 63 13.27 6.42 15.51
N ALA A 64 12.23 5.70 15.10
CA ALA A 64 11.72 5.74 13.74
C ALA A 64 11.21 7.14 13.37
N ALA A 65 10.52 7.83 14.28
CA ALA A 65 10.08 9.21 14.07
C ALA A 65 11.27 10.17 13.95
N VAL A 66 12.28 10.03 14.80
CA VAL A 66 13.52 10.84 14.73
C VAL A 66 14.25 10.61 13.41
N ALA A 67 14.38 9.35 12.97
CA ALA A 67 14.98 9.01 11.69
C ALA A 67 14.19 9.59 10.50
N ALA A 68 12.85 9.47 10.53
CA ALA A 68 11.98 10.08 9.52
C ALA A 68 12.14 11.60 9.48
N ALA A 69 12.13 12.28 10.64
CA ALA A 69 12.36 13.72 10.73
C ALA A 69 13.75 14.11 10.18
N GLY A 70 14.80 13.33 10.48
CA GLY A 70 16.14 13.52 9.94
C GLY A 70 16.20 13.42 8.41
N ILE A 71 15.52 12.41 7.83
CA ILE A 71 15.38 12.28 6.37
C ILE A 71 14.67 13.51 5.80
N GLY A 72 13.55 13.92 6.40
CA GLY A 72 12.79 15.10 5.99
C GLY A 72 13.64 16.37 6.03
N ALA A 73 14.38 16.59 7.12
CA ALA A 73 15.30 17.72 7.27
C ALA A 73 16.40 17.71 6.21
N ALA A 74 16.99 16.55 5.92
CA ALA A 74 18.01 16.41 4.87
C ALA A 74 17.45 16.75 3.48
N LEU A 75 16.22 16.31 3.17
CA LEU A 75 15.55 16.64 1.90
C LEU A 75 15.29 18.14 1.79
N LEU A 76 14.82 18.78 2.86
CA LEU A 76 14.60 20.23 2.93
C LEU A 76 15.91 21.02 2.79
N TYR A 77 16.96 20.59 3.49
CA TYR A 77 18.29 21.17 3.39
C TYR A 77 18.84 21.13 1.97
N ARG A 78 18.61 20.03 1.25
CA ARG A 78 18.96 19.88 -0.17
C ARG A 78 18.04 20.65 -1.13
N GLY A 79 17.22 21.58 -0.64
CA GLY A 79 16.39 22.48 -1.41
C GLY A 79 15.07 21.90 -1.91
N THR A 80 14.67 20.71 -1.45
CA THR A 80 13.35 20.17 -1.82
C THR A 80 12.24 21.01 -1.21
N ARG A 81 11.26 21.41 -2.03
CA ARG A 81 10.09 22.20 -1.61
C ARG A 81 8.84 21.62 -2.25
N LEU A 82 7.73 21.64 -1.51
CA LEU A 82 6.42 21.20 -2.02
C LEU A 82 5.70 22.30 -2.81
N ARG A 83 6.24 23.51 -2.84
CA ARG A 83 5.72 24.63 -3.64
C ARG A 83 6.26 24.60 -5.06
N GLY A 84 5.55 25.25 -5.99
CA GLY A 84 5.98 25.36 -7.40
C GLY A 84 5.96 24.02 -8.13
N MET A 85 4.97 23.15 -7.83
CA MET A 85 4.74 21.94 -8.61
C MET A 85 4.26 22.30 -10.01
N ALA A 86 4.60 21.46 -10.99
CA ALA A 86 4.11 21.62 -12.36
C ALA A 86 2.57 21.60 -12.40
N LYS A 87 2.01 22.35 -13.32
CA LYS A 87 0.58 22.25 -13.64
C LYS A 87 0.36 20.97 -14.45
N ASP A 88 -0.75 20.31 -14.19
CA ASP A 88 -1.16 19.10 -14.93
C ASP A 88 -2.55 19.38 -15.52
N PRO A 89 -2.68 19.43 -16.85
CA PRO A 89 -3.98 19.67 -17.47
C PRO A 89 -4.99 18.57 -17.13
N ASP A 90 -4.53 17.37 -16.88
CA ASP A 90 -5.38 16.20 -16.57
C ASP A 90 -5.58 16.01 -15.05
N GLY A 91 -4.94 16.84 -14.20
CA GLY A 91 -5.04 16.71 -12.74
C GLY A 91 -6.47 16.85 -12.23
N GLY A 92 -7.28 17.72 -12.85
CA GLY A 92 -8.70 17.83 -12.54
C GLY A 92 -9.48 16.56 -12.87
N ALA A 93 -9.18 15.93 -14.00
CA ALA A 93 -9.80 14.66 -14.41
C ALA A 93 -9.45 13.52 -13.44
N LEU A 94 -8.20 13.46 -12.98
CA LEU A 94 -7.80 12.51 -11.94
C LEU A 94 -8.68 12.66 -10.68
N TRP A 95 -8.71 13.85 -10.09
CA TRP A 95 -9.42 14.04 -8.82
C TRP A 95 -10.93 13.85 -8.96
N ALA A 96 -11.52 14.28 -10.08
CA ALA A 96 -12.92 14.04 -10.38
C ALA A 96 -13.22 12.53 -10.56
N CYS A 97 -12.30 11.79 -11.19
CA CYS A 97 -12.42 10.34 -11.35
C CYS A 97 -12.31 9.61 -10.00
N LEU A 98 -11.37 10.01 -9.14
CA LEU A 98 -11.14 9.34 -7.86
C LEU A 98 -12.24 9.62 -6.84
N LEU A 99 -12.82 10.81 -6.83
CA LEU A 99 -13.72 11.27 -5.76
C LEU A 99 -14.89 10.31 -5.47
N PRO A 100 -15.67 9.83 -6.45
CA PRO A 100 -16.77 8.91 -6.18
C PRO A 100 -16.30 7.59 -5.55
N VAL A 101 -15.20 7.04 -6.06
CA VAL A 101 -14.65 5.77 -5.56
C VAL A 101 -14.07 5.91 -4.17
N VAL A 102 -13.42 7.05 -3.87
CA VAL A 102 -12.93 7.37 -2.52
C VAL A 102 -14.10 7.48 -1.55
N LEU A 103 -15.20 8.14 -1.93
CA LEU A 103 -16.40 8.25 -1.08
C LEU A 103 -17.02 6.87 -0.81
N ILE A 104 -17.14 6.03 -1.83
CA ILE A 104 -17.62 4.65 -1.67
C ILE A 104 -16.66 3.86 -0.76
N THR A 105 -15.35 3.98 -0.96
CA THR A 105 -14.35 3.30 -0.12
C THR A 105 -14.45 3.76 1.33
N LEU A 106 -14.59 5.06 1.60
CA LEU A 106 -14.77 5.58 2.95
C LEU A 106 -16.04 5.06 3.61
N TYR A 107 -17.16 5.00 2.86
CA TYR A 107 -18.40 4.40 3.32
C TYR A 107 -18.20 2.92 3.68
N LEU A 108 -17.55 2.14 2.82
CA LEU A 108 -17.28 0.71 3.07
C LEU A 108 -16.33 0.51 4.26
N LEU A 109 -15.27 1.31 4.37
CA LEU A 109 -14.39 1.27 5.54
C LEU A 109 -15.12 1.62 6.84
N HIS A 110 -16.10 2.52 6.79
CA HIS A 110 -16.92 2.86 7.96
C HIS A 110 -17.85 1.73 8.36
N THR A 111 -18.52 1.11 7.39
CA THR A 111 -19.59 0.11 7.63
C THR A 111 -19.10 -1.33 7.70
N HIS A 112 -17.96 -1.66 7.05
CA HIS A 112 -17.47 -3.04 6.95
C HIS A 112 -16.24 -3.33 7.83
N VAL A 113 -15.59 -2.29 8.38
CA VAL A 113 -14.36 -2.45 9.15
C VAL A 113 -14.57 -2.02 10.59
N LEU A 114 -14.74 -2.99 11.50
CA LEU A 114 -14.92 -2.74 12.91
C LEU A 114 -16.02 -1.69 13.20
N HIS A 115 -17.17 -1.82 12.54
CA HIS A 115 -18.30 -0.93 12.75
C HIS A 115 -18.90 -1.17 14.15
N LEU A 116 -19.01 -0.11 14.93
CA LEU A 116 -19.55 -0.20 16.28
C LEU A 116 -21.08 -0.10 16.24
N VAL A 117 -21.76 -1.19 16.60
CA VAL A 117 -23.21 -1.27 16.71
C VAL A 117 -23.54 -1.87 18.09
N ASP A 118 -24.38 -1.19 18.88
CA ASP A 118 -24.83 -1.65 20.20
C ASP A 118 -23.70 -2.11 21.14
N GLY A 119 -22.56 -1.42 21.08
CA GLY A 119 -21.39 -1.72 21.92
C GLY A 119 -20.50 -2.88 21.43
N ALA A 120 -20.85 -3.53 20.32
CA ALA A 120 -20.05 -4.58 19.70
C ALA A 120 -19.47 -4.14 18.35
N TYR A 121 -18.27 -4.63 18.02
CA TYR A 121 -17.66 -4.41 16.72
C TYR A 121 -18.13 -5.47 15.72
N HIS A 122 -18.60 -4.99 14.58
CA HIS A 122 -19.04 -5.81 13.46
C HIS A 122 -18.11 -5.61 12.25
N THR A 123 -17.93 -6.67 11.47
CA THR A 123 -17.24 -6.65 10.19
C THR A 123 -18.23 -6.94 9.08
N GLY A 124 -18.05 -6.29 7.94
CA GLY A 124 -18.85 -6.56 6.75
C GLY A 124 -18.52 -7.92 6.15
N GLN A 125 -19.35 -8.34 5.22
CA GLN A 125 -19.40 -9.68 4.66
C GLN A 125 -18.07 -10.17 4.08
N SER A 126 -17.40 -9.37 3.24
CA SER A 126 -16.10 -9.74 2.65
C SER A 126 -14.94 -9.71 3.65
N CYS A 127 -15.12 -9.06 4.79
CA CYS A 127 -14.05 -8.86 5.78
C CYS A 127 -14.03 -9.93 6.87
N TYR A 128 -15.08 -10.74 7.02
CA TYR A 128 -15.22 -11.66 8.16
C TYR A 128 -14.15 -12.76 8.22
N GLY A 129 -13.61 -13.17 7.07
CA GLY A 129 -12.63 -14.26 7.01
C GLY A 129 -11.23 -13.81 7.46
N ASP A 130 -10.67 -12.82 6.78
CA ASP A 130 -9.26 -12.40 6.99
C ASP A 130 -9.08 -11.40 8.14
N MET A 131 -10.07 -10.55 8.40
CA MET A 131 -9.93 -9.47 9.37
C MET A 131 -9.62 -9.95 10.80
N PRO A 132 -10.27 -10.98 11.36
CA PRO A 132 -9.92 -11.48 12.69
C PRO A 132 -8.47 -11.89 12.83
N MET A 133 -7.91 -12.52 11.79
CA MET A 133 -6.50 -12.89 11.71
C MET A 133 -5.60 -11.64 11.75
N HIS A 134 -5.86 -10.66 10.90
CA HIS A 134 -5.10 -9.40 10.85
C HIS A 134 -5.16 -8.65 12.19
N LEU A 135 -6.34 -8.55 12.80
CA LEU A 135 -6.52 -7.91 14.12
C LEU A 135 -5.73 -8.64 15.21
N GLY A 136 -5.76 -9.97 15.18
CA GLY A 136 -4.97 -10.81 16.09
C GLY A 136 -3.48 -10.52 15.97
N PHE A 137 -2.95 -10.43 14.75
CA PHE A 137 -1.54 -10.14 14.51
C PHE A 137 -1.16 -8.72 14.94
N ILE A 138 -1.96 -7.71 14.56
CA ILE A 138 -1.73 -6.32 14.98
C ILE A 138 -1.64 -6.23 16.50
N LYS A 139 -2.59 -6.84 17.20
CA LYS A 139 -2.65 -6.81 18.66
C LYS A 139 -1.49 -7.59 19.29
N TYR A 140 -1.21 -8.78 18.77
CA TYR A 140 -0.10 -9.61 19.25
C TYR A 140 1.25 -8.89 19.12
N ILE A 141 1.57 -8.36 17.95
CA ILE A 141 2.82 -7.63 17.72
C ILE A 141 2.95 -6.43 18.66
N ALA A 142 1.88 -5.66 18.84
CA ALA A 142 1.87 -4.50 19.72
C ALA A 142 2.02 -4.87 21.19
N GLN A 143 1.57 -6.05 21.63
CA GLN A 143 1.64 -6.51 23.02
C GLN A 143 2.93 -7.28 23.34
N SER A 144 3.37 -8.17 22.43
CA SER A 144 4.58 -8.97 22.64
C SER A 144 5.84 -8.16 22.37
N GLY A 145 5.80 -7.20 21.47
CA GLY A 145 6.96 -6.47 20.99
C GLY A 145 7.95 -7.31 20.16
N GLU A 146 7.68 -8.59 19.92
CA GLU A 146 8.61 -9.49 19.21
C GLU A 146 8.80 -9.03 17.75
N PHE A 147 10.06 -8.92 17.30
CA PHE A 147 10.38 -8.57 15.90
C PHE A 147 9.95 -9.67 14.92
N LEU A 148 10.22 -10.94 15.24
CA LEU A 148 9.69 -12.09 14.50
C LEU A 148 8.52 -12.67 15.30
N PRO A 149 7.29 -12.24 15.04
CA PRO A 149 6.16 -12.61 15.87
C PRO A 149 5.85 -14.10 15.75
N ARG A 150 5.29 -14.66 16.83
CA ARG A 150 4.72 -16.00 16.82
C ARG A 150 3.31 -15.95 16.25
N TYR A 151 2.83 -17.09 15.80
CA TYR A 151 1.49 -17.20 15.29
C TYR A 151 0.46 -17.22 16.43
N PRO A 152 -0.30 -16.14 16.68
CA PRO A 152 -1.12 -16.02 17.90
C PRO A 152 -2.32 -16.95 17.94
N LEU A 153 -2.71 -17.55 16.81
CA LEU A 153 -3.84 -18.47 16.73
C LEU A 153 -3.44 -19.93 16.97
N LEU A 154 -2.14 -20.23 16.99
CA LEU A 154 -1.61 -21.55 17.28
C LEU A 154 -0.89 -21.52 18.63
N GLY A 155 -1.19 -22.46 19.48
CA GLY A 155 -0.41 -22.68 20.70
C GLY A 155 1.04 -23.11 20.39
N GLY A 156 1.98 -22.74 21.26
CA GLY A 156 3.37 -23.15 21.13
C GLY A 156 4.34 -22.12 20.55
N THR A 157 5.41 -22.59 19.92
CA THR A 157 6.55 -21.77 19.49
C THR A 157 6.57 -21.48 18.00
N HIS A 158 5.50 -21.81 17.27
CA HIS A 158 5.45 -21.61 15.83
C HIS A 158 5.60 -20.14 15.46
N ARG A 159 6.61 -19.84 14.66
CA ARG A 159 6.84 -18.52 14.16
C ARG A 159 5.98 -18.23 12.93
N PHE A 160 5.78 -16.95 12.70
CA PHE A 160 4.88 -16.44 11.71
C PHE A 160 5.48 -16.51 10.30
N GLY A 161 4.90 -17.34 9.44
CA GLY A 161 5.32 -17.50 8.03
C GLY A 161 4.62 -16.55 7.05
N TYR A 162 3.93 -15.53 7.52
CA TYR A 162 3.18 -14.57 6.71
C TYR A 162 3.95 -13.23 6.60
N PRO A 163 3.80 -12.46 5.50
CA PRO A 163 4.36 -11.13 5.43
C PRO A 163 3.76 -10.22 6.50
N PHE A 164 4.52 -9.91 7.55
CA PHE A 164 3.96 -9.27 8.76
C PHE A 164 4.12 -7.74 8.80
N LEU A 165 4.89 -7.15 7.89
CA LEU A 165 5.04 -5.68 7.85
C LEU A 165 3.73 -4.96 7.50
N CYS A 166 2.81 -5.61 6.82
CA CYS A 166 1.47 -5.07 6.61
C CYS A 166 0.70 -4.89 7.94
N GLU A 167 1.04 -5.67 8.98
CA GLU A 167 0.44 -5.55 10.31
C GLU A 167 1.17 -4.52 11.17
N THR A 168 2.50 -4.45 11.06
CA THR A 168 3.30 -3.52 11.88
C THR A 168 2.99 -2.06 11.61
N VAL A 169 2.55 -1.71 10.37
CA VAL A 169 2.08 -0.36 10.07
C VAL A 169 0.86 0.06 10.89
N SER A 170 0.12 -0.90 11.48
CA SER A 170 -0.96 -0.65 12.42
C SER A 170 -0.56 -0.90 13.86
N SER A 171 0.29 -1.91 14.11
CA SER A 171 0.76 -2.22 15.47
C SER A 171 1.48 -1.04 16.11
N VAL A 172 2.22 -0.26 15.34
CA VAL A 172 2.89 0.96 15.85
C VAL A 172 1.89 1.98 16.39
N PHE A 173 0.70 2.10 15.80
CA PHE A 173 -0.33 3.01 16.31
C PHE A 173 -0.96 2.50 17.60
N VAL A 174 -1.12 1.18 17.75
CA VAL A 174 -1.55 0.59 19.03
C VAL A 174 -0.50 0.87 20.12
N VAL A 175 0.80 0.71 19.82
CA VAL A 175 1.90 1.06 20.74
C VAL A 175 1.87 2.55 21.11
N LEU A 176 1.45 3.43 20.19
CA LEU A 176 1.26 4.86 20.43
C LEU A 176 -0.06 5.19 21.18
N GLY A 177 -0.82 4.20 21.60
CA GLY A 177 -2.05 4.36 22.38
C GLY A 177 -3.32 4.59 21.57
N ALA A 178 -3.33 4.27 20.27
CA ALA A 178 -4.56 4.26 19.49
C ALA A 178 -5.40 3.01 19.82
N ASP A 179 -6.73 3.16 19.76
CA ASP A 179 -7.63 2.02 19.75
C ASP A 179 -7.44 1.20 18.45
N LEU A 180 -7.88 -0.05 18.49
CA LEU A 180 -7.63 -1.02 17.42
C LEU A 180 -8.26 -0.58 16.09
N ARG A 181 -9.47 0.00 16.11
CA ARG A 181 -10.14 0.49 14.90
C ARG A 181 -9.37 1.65 14.27
N THR A 182 -8.99 2.63 15.06
CA THR A 182 -8.16 3.77 14.60
C THR A 182 -6.81 3.29 14.06
N ALA A 183 -6.13 2.39 14.78
CA ALA A 183 -4.86 1.81 14.34
C ALA A 183 -4.97 1.03 13.03
N TYR A 184 -6.10 0.36 12.81
CA TYR A 184 -6.38 -0.37 11.57
C TYR A 184 -6.63 0.59 10.40
N LEU A 185 -7.52 1.58 10.58
CA LEU A 185 -8.02 2.44 9.49
C LEU A 185 -7.02 3.55 9.09
N LEU A 186 -6.26 4.07 10.05
CA LEU A 186 -5.43 5.25 9.83
C LEU A 186 -4.42 5.09 8.68
N PRO A 187 -3.62 4.01 8.58
CA PRO A 187 -2.66 3.83 7.48
C PRO A 187 -3.32 3.37 6.17
N VAL A 188 -4.56 2.88 6.23
CA VAL A 188 -5.31 2.40 5.05
C VAL A 188 -5.67 3.55 4.11
N LEU A 189 -6.00 4.73 4.65
CA LEU A 189 -6.43 5.89 3.86
C LEU A 189 -5.35 6.35 2.85
N PRO A 190 -4.10 6.64 3.25
CA PRO A 190 -3.06 7.00 2.29
C PRO A 190 -2.69 5.83 1.37
N ALA A 191 -2.86 4.57 1.80
CA ALA A 191 -2.62 3.43 0.94
C ALA A 191 -3.61 3.38 -0.23
N PHE A 192 -4.91 3.57 0.01
CA PHE A 192 -5.91 3.68 -1.06
C PHE A 192 -5.63 4.86 -2.00
N LEU A 193 -5.25 6.02 -1.45
CA LEU A 193 -4.93 7.18 -2.28
C LEU A 193 -3.72 6.91 -3.19
N SER A 194 -2.71 6.20 -2.69
CA SER A 194 -1.57 5.76 -3.50
C SER A 194 -2.01 4.78 -4.58
N VAL A 195 -2.76 3.74 -4.23
CA VAL A 195 -3.22 2.70 -5.17
C VAL A 195 -4.06 3.33 -6.29
N TYR A 196 -5.09 4.10 -5.95
CA TYR A 196 -5.99 4.70 -6.94
C TYR A 196 -5.27 5.72 -7.82
N GLY A 197 -4.54 6.65 -7.21
CA GLY A 197 -3.84 7.69 -7.95
C GLY A 197 -2.76 7.12 -8.86
N MET A 198 -1.97 6.16 -8.39
CA MET A 198 -0.90 5.58 -9.21
C MET A 198 -1.43 4.64 -10.29
N PHE A 199 -2.53 3.91 -10.04
CA PHE A 199 -3.21 3.15 -11.09
C PHE A 199 -3.66 4.06 -12.23
N TRP A 200 -4.35 5.17 -11.89
CA TRP A 200 -4.79 6.14 -12.90
C TRP A 200 -3.59 6.74 -13.68
N GLN A 201 -2.51 7.09 -12.98
CA GLN A 201 -1.30 7.62 -13.63
C GLN A 201 -0.67 6.61 -14.59
N LEU A 202 -0.63 5.34 -14.25
CA LEU A 202 -0.17 4.27 -15.13
C LEU A 202 -1.10 4.09 -16.33
N ALA A 203 -2.41 4.01 -16.10
CA ALA A 203 -3.41 3.91 -17.15
C ALA A 203 -3.33 5.11 -18.12
N ARG A 204 -3.14 6.33 -17.60
CA ARG A 204 -2.97 7.55 -18.41
C ARG A 204 -1.74 7.48 -19.31
N ARG A 205 -0.63 6.91 -18.81
CA ARG A 205 0.59 6.73 -19.59
C ARG A 205 0.45 5.69 -20.69
N VAL A 206 -0.23 4.58 -20.39
CA VAL A 206 -0.42 3.50 -21.37
C VAL A 206 -1.40 3.91 -22.46
N THR A 207 -2.48 4.61 -22.10
CA THR A 207 -3.56 4.95 -23.04
C THR A 207 -3.40 6.29 -23.72
N ASP A 208 -2.49 7.12 -23.23
CA ASP A 208 -2.28 8.53 -23.63
C ASP A 208 -3.55 9.39 -23.67
N SER A 209 -4.50 9.10 -22.76
CA SER A 209 -5.79 9.79 -22.69
C SER A 209 -6.36 9.76 -21.28
N ALA A 210 -6.72 10.93 -20.72
CA ALA A 210 -7.36 11.03 -19.41
C ALA A 210 -8.72 10.31 -19.38
N GLY A 211 -9.52 10.42 -20.43
CA GLY A 211 -10.82 9.73 -20.53
C GLY A 211 -10.67 8.21 -20.54
N LYS A 212 -9.70 7.68 -21.30
CA LYS A 212 -9.42 6.23 -21.31
C LYS A 212 -8.85 5.77 -19.97
N ALA A 213 -8.05 6.59 -19.28
CA ALA A 213 -7.56 6.27 -17.95
C ALA A 213 -8.69 6.21 -16.91
N CYS A 214 -9.65 7.13 -16.97
CA CYS A 214 -10.86 7.07 -16.14
C CYS A 214 -11.69 5.83 -16.44
N LEU A 215 -11.90 5.50 -17.71
CA LEU A 215 -12.61 4.27 -18.08
C LEU A 215 -11.89 3.02 -17.54
N ALA A 216 -10.57 2.90 -17.75
CA ALA A 216 -9.79 1.79 -17.23
C ALA A 216 -9.86 1.69 -15.70
N PHE A 217 -9.83 2.84 -15.01
CA PHE A 217 -9.96 2.92 -13.56
C PHE A 217 -11.32 2.38 -13.08
N TYR A 218 -12.41 2.82 -13.68
CA TYR A 218 -13.75 2.35 -13.31
C TYR A 218 -13.97 0.89 -13.68
N LEU A 219 -13.54 0.44 -14.86
CA LEU A 219 -13.62 -0.96 -15.25
C LEU A 219 -12.85 -1.88 -14.30
N PHE A 220 -11.72 -1.42 -13.77
CA PHE A 220 -10.92 -2.22 -12.85
C PHE A 220 -11.48 -2.21 -11.43
N PHE A 221 -11.73 -1.03 -10.85
CA PHE A 221 -12.11 -0.93 -9.44
C PHE A 221 -13.61 -1.11 -9.17
N MET A 222 -14.46 -0.73 -10.11
CA MET A 222 -15.92 -0.86 -10.01
C MET A 222 -16.47 -2.00 -10.84
N GLY A 223 -15.62 -2.62 -11.67
CA GLY A 223 -15.98 -3.82 -12.42
C GLY A 223 -16.30 -4.97 -11.50
N SER A 224 -17.31 -5.77 -11.88
CA SER A 224 -17.67 -7.01 -11.22
C SER A 224 -18.32 -7.95 -12.24
N GLY A 225 -18.62 -9.20 -11.83
CA GLY A 225 -19.37 -10.13 -12.65
C GLY A 225 -20.83 -9.70 -12.82
N LEU A 226 -21.57 -10.45 -13.64
CA LEU A 226 -22.98 -10.20 -13.90
C LEU A 226 -23.92 -10.52 -12.72
N GLY A 227 -23.37 -10.88 -11.56
CA GLY A 227 -24.12 -11.16 -10.33
C GLY A 227 -25.04 -10.02 -9.89
N PHE A 228 -24.71 -8.76 -10.24
CA PHE A 228 -25.57 -7.61 -9.96
C PHE A 228 -26.99 -7.74 -10.56
N ALA A 229 -27.14 -8.45 -11.68
CA ALA A 229 -28.45 -8.66 -12.31
C ALA A 229 -29.40 -9.47 -11.41
N TYR A 230 -28.86 -10.46 -10.70
CA TYR A 230 -29.63 -11.23 -9.72
C TYR A 230 -29.96 -10.42 -8.47
N PHE A 231 -29.03 -9.56 -8.05
CA PHE A 231 -29.23 -8.66 -6.91
C PHE A 231 -30.35 -7.63 -7.15
N LEU A 232 -30.37 -6.98 -8.32
CA LEU A 232 -31.40 -6.02 -8.67
C LEU A 232 -32.80 -6.66 -8.68
N GLY A 233 -32.91 -7.95 -8.99
CA GLY A 233 -34.14 -8.71 -8.92
C GLY A 233 -34.57 -9.16 -7.51
N SER A 234 -33.67 -9.13 -6.53
CA SER A 234 -33.89 -9.61 -5.15
C SER A 234 -33.99 -8.50 -4.12
N ALA A 235 -33.63 -7.25 -4.46
CA ALA A 235 -33.68 -6.12 -3.53
C ALA A 235 -35.11 -5.57 -3.42
N ASP A 236 -35.66 -5.59 -2.20
CA ASP A 236 -37.03 -5.09 -1.90
C ASP A 236 -37.14 -3.58 -2.13
N SER A 237 -36.06 -2.85 -2.08
CA SER A 237 -36.03 -1.39 -2.32
C SER A 237 -34.62 -0.90 -2.65
N PHE A 238 -34.51 0.28 -3.26
CA PHE A 238 -33.23 0.94 -3.49
C PHE A 238 -32.47 1.22 -2.17
N ALA A 239 -33.16 1.57 -1.09
CA ALA A 239 -32.57 1.75 0.22
C ALA A 239 -32.07 0.42 0.84
N GLY A 240 -32.74 -0.70 0.56
CA GLY A 240 -32.34 -2.03 0.98
C GLY A 240 -30.95 -2.44 0.49
N ILE A 241 -30.50 -1.88 -0.64
CA ILE A 241 -29.14 -2.07 -1.16
C ILE A 241 -28.07 -1.64 -0.14
N PHE A 242 -28.35 -0.61 0.62
CA PHE A 242 -27.40 -0.02 1.59
C PHE A 242 -27.59 -0.50 3.03
N THR A 243 -28.74 -1.07 3.34
CA THR A 243 -29.14 -1.42 4.72
C THR A 243 -29.32 -2.92 4.92
N GLY A 244 -29.51 -3.69 3.85
CA GLY A 244 -29.72 -5.13 3.91
C GLY A 244 -28.41 -5.91 4.05
N PHE A 245 -28.43 -6.99 4.87
CA PHE A 245 -27.39 -8.01 4.87
C PHE A 245 -27.71 -8.98 3.72
N TYR A 246 -26.87 -9.04 2.72
CA TYR A 246 -27.09 -9.87 1.53
C TYR A 246 -25.78 -10.55 1.08
N THR A 247 -25.93 -11.62 0.34
CA THR A 247 -24.81 -12.26 -0.34
C THR A 247 -24.24 -11.29 -1.36
N THR A 248 -22.93 -11.18 -1.43
CA THR A 248 -22.25 -10.27 -2.38
C THR A 248 -22.69 -10.61 -3.80
N PRO A 249 -23.33 -9.70 -4.55
CA PRO A 249 -23.88 -9.99 -5.89
C PRO A 249 -22.83 -10.40 -6.91
N THR A 250 -21.57 -10.03 -6.65
CA THR A 250 -20.42 -10.37 -7.49
C THR A 250 -19.96 -11.82 -7.33
N ASN A 251 -20.31 -12.45 -6.22
CA ASN A 251 -19.94 -13.83 -5.90
C ASN A 251 -21.19 -14.65 -5.61
N PHE A 252 -21.82 -15.17 -6.67
CA PHE A 252 -23.03 -15.94 -6.60
C PHE A 252 -22.74 -17.38 -7.02
N VAL A 253 -22.11 -18.14 -6.11
CA VAL A 253 -21.60 -19.51 -6.33
C VAL A 253 -22.66 -20.46 -6.84
N GLU A 254 -23.90 -20.38 -6.33
CA GLU A 254 -25.03 -21.19 -6.76
C GLU A 254 -25.35 -21.07 -8.27
N LYS A 255 -24.98 -19.95 -8.87
CA LYS A 255 -25.13 -19.68 -10.31
C LYS A 255 -23.81 -19.77 -11.07
N ASN A 256 -22.77 -20.33 -10.45
CA ASN A 256 -21.41 -20.40 -10.99
C ASN A 256 -20.86 -19.00 -11.42
N ILE A 257 -21.18 -17.98 -10.62
CA ILE A 257 -20.68 -16.63 -10.80
C ILE A 257 -19.70 -16.37 -9.65
N GLU A 258 -18.41 -16.48 -9.96
CA GLU A 258 -17.31 -16.19 -9.05
C GLU A 258 -16.52 -15.02 -9.61
N TRP A 259 -16.75 -13.82 -9.10
CA TRP A 259 -16.05 -12.62 -9.52
C TRP A 259 -15.73 -11.75 -8.30
N VAL A 260 -14.46 -11.48 -8.12
CA VAL A 260 -13.94 -10.69 -7.01
C VAL A 260 -13.89 -9.22 -7.40
N ASN A 261 -14.59 -8.36 -6.64
CA ASN A 261 -14.42 -6.91 -6.77
C ASN A 261 -13.12 -6.48 -6.07
N PRO A 262 -12.22 -5.75 -6.75
CA PRO A 262 -10.92 -5.37 -6.17
C PRO A 262 -11.04 -4.57 -4.86
N ILE A 263 -12.05 -3.73 -4.69
CA ILE A 263 -12.19 -2.90 -3.48
C ILE A 263 -12.75 -3.75 -2.34
N VAL A 264 -13.90 -4.38 -2.56
CA VAL A 264 -14.70 -5.01 -1.50
C VAL A 264 -14.08 -6.32 -1.05
N ASP A 265 -13.64 -7.16 -2.01
CA ASP A 265 -13.23 -8.53 -1.74
C ASP A 265 -11.71 -8.67 -1.62
N LEU A 266 -10.93 -7.68 -2.08
CA LEU A 266 -9.49 -7.77 -2.09
C LEU A 266 -8.80 -6.67 -1.24
N LEU A 267 -8.99 -5.39 -1.57
CA LEU A 267 -8.20 -4.31 -0.93
C LEU A 267 -8.66 -3.99 0.50
N ILE A 268 -9.95 -4.11 0.80
CA ILE A 268 -10.46 -3.86 2.16
C ILE A 268 -10.11 -5.02 3.11
N PRO A 269 -10.41 -6.30 2.80
CA PRO A 269 -10.12 -7.40 3.70
C PRO A 269 -8.64 -7.78 3.74
N GLN A 270 -7.94 -7.76 2.62
CA GLN A 270 -6.56 -8.24 2.50
C GLN A 270 -5.54 -7.10 2.60
N ARG A 271 -5.15 -6.77 3.82
CA ARG A 271 -4.19 -5.69 4.11
C ARG A 271 -2.87 -5.82 3.37
N ALA A 272 -2.33 -7.03 3.30
CA ALA A 272 -1.07 -7.29 2.60
C ALA A 272 -1.16 -6.85 1.13
N THR A 273 -2.28 -7.13 0.46
CA THR A 273 -2.51 -6.70 -0.93
C THR A 273 -2.60 -5.19 -1.05
N LEU A 274 -3.38 -4.53 -0.18
CA LEU A 274 -3.51 -3.07 -0.20
C LEU A 274 -2.16 -2.38 -0.03
N PHE A 275 -1.40 -2.74 1.01
CA PHE A 275 -0.09 -2.13 1.26
C PHE A 275 0.95 -2.55 0.22
N GLY A 276 0.86 -3.78 -0.27
CA GLY A 276 1.68 -4.26 -1.38
C GLY A 276 1.46 -3.43 -2.66
N TRP A 277 0.22 -3.18 -3.05
CA TRP A 277 -0.09 -2.34 -4.22
C TRP A 277 0.22 -0.87 -3.98
N CYS A 278 0.07 -0.39 -2.75
CA CYS A 278 0.48 0.97 -2.36
C CYS A 278 1.97 1.24 -2.63
N VAL A 279 2.81 0.21 -2.60
CA VAL A 279 4.25 0.29 -2.93
C VAL A 279 4.51 -0.12 -4.38
N LEU A 280 3.86 -1.17 -4.87
CA LEU A 280 4.09 -1.73 -6.21
C LEU A 280 3.72 -0.75 -7.32
N LEU A 281 2.52 -0.13 -7.28
CA LEU A 281 2.09 0.76 -8.38
C LEU A 281 2.98 2.01 -8.50
N PRO A 282 3.36 2.70 -7.41
CA PRO A 282 4.43 3.71 -7.46
C PRO A 282 5.75 3.18 -8.01
N ALA A 283 6.17 1.96 -7.62
CA ALA A 283 7.39 1.36 -8.11
C ALA A 283 7.33 1.09 -9.62
N VAL A 284 6.22 0.59 -10.13
CA VAL A 284 5.98 0.39 -11.57
C VAL A 284 6.02 1.73 -12.32
N TYR A 285 5.47 2.81 -11.74
CA TYR A 285 5.56 4.14 -12.31
C TYR A 285 7.00 4.65 -12.41
N LEU A 286 7.80 4.50 -11.35
CA LEU A 286 9.22 4.86 -11.37
C LEU A 286 10.02 3.97 -12.31
N LEU A 287 9.72 2.67 -12.36
CA LEU A 287 10.34 1.71 -13.27
C LEU A 287 10.02 2.04 -14.74
N TRP A 288 8.80 2.45 -15.04
CA TRP A 288 8.43 2.94 -16.38
C TRP A 288 9.32 4.12 -16.80
N ARG A 289 9.43 5.13 -15.96
CA ARG A 289 10.30 6.30 -16.23
C ARG A 289 11.77 5.88 -16.36
N PHE A 290 12.21 4.99 -15.51
CA PHE A 290 13.55 4.44 -15.56
C PHE A 290 13.85 3.71 -16.89
N CYS A 291 12.91 2.87 -17.35
CA CYS A 291 13.09 2.05 -18.55
C CYS A 291 12.83 2.84 -19.85
N TYR A 292 11.68 3.51 -19.94
CA TYR A 292 11.19 4.10 -21.19
C TYR A 292 11.52 5.58 -21.33
N GLU A 293 11.58 6.35 -20.25
CA GLU A 293 11.97 7.77 -20.28
C GLU A 293 13.49 7.95 -20.06
N GLY A 294 14.23 6.87 -19.82
CA GLY A 294 15.68 6.90 -19.65
C GLY A 294 16.19 7.54 -18.37
N GLU A 295 15.32 7.77 -17.39
CA GLU A 295 15.66 8.43 -16.12
C GLU A 295 16.40 7.50 -15.15
N ARG A 296 17.64 7.11 -15.51
CA ARG A 296 18.46 6.17 -14.72
C ARG A 296 18.75 6.64 -13.30
N ARG A 297 18.66 7.95 -13.03
CA ARG A 297 18.81 8.55 -11.71
C ARG A 297 17.72 8.12 -10.69
N LEU A 298 16.64 7.50 -11.16
CA LEU A 298 15.54 7.05 -10.30
C LEU A 298 15.82 5.76 -9.54
N TRP A 299 16.86 4.99 -9.88
CA TRP A 299 17.15 3.71 -9.25
C TRP A 299 17.26 3.76 -7.71
N PRO A 300 17.89 4.78 -7.07
CA PRO A 300 17.96 4.81 -5.61
C PRO A 300 16.59 5.06 -4.96
N TRP A 301 15.73 5.84 -5.63
CA TRP A 301 14.37 6.10 -5.16
C TRP A 301 13.48 4.87 -5.31
N LEU A 302 13.62 4.15 -6.42
CA LEU A 302 12.96 2.88 -6.62
C LEU A 302 13.40 1.86 -5.55
N ALA A 303 14.71 1.72 -5.31
CA ALA A 303 15.24 0.85 -4.27
C ALA A 303 14.69 1.22 -2.88
N ALA A 304 14.74 2.51 -2.50
CA ALA A 304 14.23 2.97 -1.21
C ALA A 304 12.73 2.70 -1.02
N LEU A 305 11.94 2.88 -2.08
CA LEU A 305 10.49 2.65 -2.05
C LEU A 305 10.14 1.19 -1.80
N VAL A 306 10.87 0.25 -2.42
CA VAL A 306 10.49 -1.17 -2.43
C VAL A 306 11.17 -2.00 -1.32
N LEU A 307 11.91 -1.35 -0.44
CA LEU A 307 12.60 -2.04 0.67
C LEU A 307 11.70 -2.99 1.46
N PRO A 308 10.47 -2.61 1.91
CA PRO A 308 9.65 -3.48 2.74
C PRO A 308 8.88 -4.55 1.97
N LEU A 309 8.92 -4.54 0.63
CA LEU A 309 7.94 -5.24 -0.20
C LEU A 309 7.86 -6.76 0.06
N PRO A 310 8.96 -7.51 0.30
CA PRO A 310 8.86 -8.96 0.56
C PRO A 310 8.06 -9.31 1.81
N LEU A 311 8.29 -8.59 2.92
CA LEU A 311 7.57 -8.80 4.17
C LEU A 311 6.28 -7.98 4.26
N LEU A 312 6.03 -7.07 3.31
CA LEU A 312 4.78 -6.34 3.18
C LEU A 312 3.77 -7.14 2.33
N HIS A 313 4.20 -7.65 1.17
CA HIS A 313 3.40 -8.47 0.25
C HIS A 313 4.31 -9.22 -0.75
N THR A 314 4.58 -10.47 -0.50
CA THR A 314 5.52 -11.30 -1.27
C THR A 314 5.13 -11.39 -2.76
N HIS A 315 3.83 -11.49 -3.09
CA HIS A 315 3.36 -11.53 -4.48
C HIS A 315 3.68 -10.25 -5.25
N SER A 316 3.58 -9.07 -4.60
CA SER A 316 3.98 -7.80 -5.20
C SER A 316 5.49 -7.71 -5.42
N ALA A 317 6.28 -8.29 -4.50
CA ALA A 317 7.74 -8.38 -4.68
C ALA A 317 8.09 -9.24 -5.89
N LEU A 318 7.48 -10.42 -6.02
CA LEU A 318 7.68 -11.31 -7.18
C LEU A 318 7.25 -10.63 -8.50
N ALA A 319 6.09 -10.00 -8.52
CA ALA A 319 5.60 -9.26 -9.69
C ALA A 319 6.61 -8.17 -10.11
N LEU A 320 7.16 -7.41 -9.14
CA LEU A 320 8.16 -6.39 -9.42
C LEU A 320 9.46 -6.99 -9.97
N VAL A 321 9.93 -8.13 -9.44
CA VAL A 321 11.11 -8.84 -9.97
C VAL A 321 10.89 -9.20 -11.45
N LEU A 322 9.74 -9.76 -11.80
CA LEU A 322 9.42 -10.11 -13.19
C LEU A 322 9.40 -8.87 -14.09
N LEU A 323 8.81 -7.76 -13.64
CA LEU A 323 8.81 -6.50 -14.38
C LEU A 323 10.23 -5.92 -14.52
N CYS A 324 11.08 -6.02 -13.49
CA CYS A 324 12.48 -5.61 -13.56
C CYS A 324 13.28 -6.47 -14.53
N LEU A 325 13.03 -7.78 -14.60
CA LEU A 325 13.70 -8.65 -15.59
C LEU A 325 13.34 -8.23 -17.02
N VAL A 326 12.06 -8.04 -17.31
CA VAL A 326 11.60 -7.59 -18.65
C VAL A 326 12.16 -6.20 -18.97
N GLY A 327 12.05 -5.24 -18.02
CA GLY A 327 12.60 -3.89 -18.18
C GLY A 327 14.12 -3.89 -18.32
N GLY A 328 14.83 -4.79 -17.65
CA GLY A 328 16.27 -4.99 -17.77
C GLY A 328 16.67 -5.44 -19.17
N VAL A 329 16.03 -6.49 -19.68
CA VAL A 329 16.24 -6.97 -21.06
C VAL A 329 15.99 -5.86 -22.08
N TYR A 330 14.84 -5.18 -21.97
CA TYR A 330 14.47 -4.07 -22.85
C TYR A 330 15.53 -2.97 -22.84
N THR A 331 15.96 -2.51 -21.66
CA THR A 331 16.90 -1.38 -21.56
C THR A 331 18.32 -1.74 -21.99
N LEU A 332 18.76 -2.99 -21.76
CA LEU A 332 20.06 -3.48 -22.21
C LEU A 332 20.13 -3.63 -23.73
N ALA A 333 18.99 -3.98 -24.36
CA ALA A 333 18.90 -4.08 -25.82
C ALA A 333 19.00 -2.71 -26.52
N GLN A 334 18.61 -1.61 -25.84
CA GLN A 334 18.49 -0.29 -26.45
C GLN A 334 19.63 0.70 -26.13
N GLY A 335 20.45 0.47 -25.11
CA GLY A 335 21.36 1.50 -24.59
C GLY A 335 22.85 1.16 -24.53
N PRO A 336 23.72 2.19 -24.32
CA PRO A 336 25.14 1.98 -24.06
C PRO A 336 25.30 1.16 -22.79
N ARG A 337 25.82 -0.03 -22.92
CA ARG A 337 25.85 -1.09 -21.89
C ARG A 337 26.28 -0.62 -20.49
N ARG A 338 27.33 0.21 -20.37
CA ARG A 338 27.84 0.67 -19.07
C ARG A 338 26.87 1.64 -18.35
N LYS A 339 26.35 2.65 -19.05
CA LYS A 339 25.45 3.65 -18.50
C LYS A 339 24.07 3.05 -18.10
N THR A 340 23.72 1.94 -18.72
CA THR A 340 22.48 1.21 -18.44
C THR A 340 22.68 0.17 -17.34
N LEU A 341 23.81 -0.56 -17.37
CA LEU A 341 24.07 -1.66 -16.46
C LEU A 341 24.27 -1.22 -14.99
N LEU A 342 25.04 -0.16 -14.73
CA LEU A 342 25.35 0.28 -13.36
C LEU A 342 24.12 0.60 -12.51
N PRO A 343 23.10 1.35 -12.99
CA PRO A 343 21.88 1.57 -12.23
C PRO A 343 21.10 0.27 -11.93
N TRP A 344 21.08 -0.69 -12.86
CA TRP A 344 20.48 -2.00 -12.64
C TRP A 344 21.23 -2.83 -11.60
N LEU A 345 22.55 -2.84 -11.65
CA LEU A 345 23.37 -3.50 -10.64
C LEU A 345 23.19 -2.87 -9.26
N GLY A 346 23.12 -1.53 -9.19
CA GLY A 346 22.83 -0.80 -7.95
C GLY A 346 21.48 -1.18 -7.36
N LEU A 347 20.43 -1.19 -8.19
CA LEU A 347 19.09 -1.61 -7.78
C LEU A 347 19.08 -3.07 -7.29
N ALA A 348 19.67 -3.99 -8.07
CA ALA A 348 19.73 -5.40 -7.73
C ALA A 348 20.55 -5.65 -6.45
N ALA A 349 21.68 -4.96 -6.26
CA ALA A 349 22.51 -5.12 -5.07
C ALA A 349 21.79 -4.63 -3.80
N VAL A 350 21.19 -3.45 -3.84
CA VAL A 350 20.48 -2.87 -2.68
C VAL A 350 19.23 -3.68 -2.33
N CYS A 351 18.36 -3.93 -3.33
CA CYS A 351 17.14 -4.69 -3.10
C CYS A 351 17.45 -6.15 -2.78
N GLY A 352 18.39 -6.78 -3.48
CA GLY A 352 18.78 -8.18 -3.23
C GLY A 352 19.33 -8.38 -1.82
N ALA A 353 20.26 -7.53 -1.38
CA ALA A 353 20.77 -7.60 -0.01
C ALA A 353 19.68 -7.36 1.03
N ALA A 354 18.88 -6.28 0.88
CA ALA A 354 17.83 -5.95 1.83
C ALA A 354 16.75 -7.04 1.90
N TRP A 355 16.34 -7.60 0.77
CA TRP A 355 15.31 -8.63 0.69
C TRP A 355 15.80 -9.97 1.23
N LEU A 356 17.06 -10.35 0.96
CA LEU A 356 17.67 -11.53 1.59
C LEU A 356 17.73 -11.39 3.11
N CYS A 357 18.17 -10.23 3.62
CA CYS A 357 18.20 -9.97 5.07
C CYS A 357 16.80 -10.05 5.71
N GLN A 358 15.75 -9.69 5.00
CA GLN A 358 14.37 -9.77 5.50
C GLN A 358 13.83 -11.21 5.45
N MET A 359 14.03 -11.91 4.33
CA MET A 359 13.42 -13.22 4.10
C MET A 359 14.16 -14.36 4.82
N LEU A 360 15.49 -14.28 4.91
CA LEU A 360 16.29 -15.36 5.50
C LEU A 360 15.89 -15.70 6.95
N PRO A 361 15.75 -14.75 7.88
CA PRO A 361 15.29 -15.06 9.25
C PRO A 361 13.88 -15.66 9.27
N THR A 362 12.99 -15.24 8.37
CA THR A 362 11.62 -15.74 8.28
C THR A 362 11.61 -17.20 7.79
N VAL A 363 12.40 -17.51 6.76
CA VAL A 363 12.53 -18.87 6.23
C VAL A 363 13.19 -19.81 7.26
N LEU A 364 14.29 -19.37 7.90
CA LEU A 364 14.99 -20.15 8.93
C LEU A 364 14.14 -20.38 10.19
N ALA A 365 13.21 -19.47 10.48
CA ALA A 365 12.31 -19.65 11.62
C ALA A 365 11.17 -20.65 11.36
N GLN A 366 10.99 -21.09 10.12
CA GLN A 366 9.98 -22.09 9.70
C GLN A 366 10.56 -23.49 9.54
N SER A 367 11.88 -23.61 9.39
CA SER A 367 12.61 -24.88 9.36
C SER A 367 12.87 -25.42 10.76
#